data_ac340e5d609a63f3d40456cee628362a
#
_entry.id   ac340e5d609a63f3d40456cee628362a
#
_cell.length_a   1.000
_cell.length_b   1.000
_cell.length_c   1.000
_cell.angle_alpha   90.00
_cell.angle_beta   90.00
_cell.angle_gamma   90.00
#
_symmetry.space_group_name_H-M   'P 1'
#
loop_
_entity.id
_entity.type
_entity.pdbx_description
1 polymer ?
#
loop_
_entity_poly.entity_id
_entity_poly.type
_entity_poly.pdbx_seq_one_letter_code
_entity_poly.pdbx_strand_id
1 'polypeptide(L)'
;MNLIDELRWRGMFHDMMPGTDEHLLNNGPVTGYIGFDPTAPSLHIGNLATIMLLVHLQRAGHRPVALVGGATGMIGDPSGKSAERNLLDEEALRRNQAGIRAQLEKFIAFNDSPTGAVVVNNYDWFKEFGFLQFLREVGKHLTVNYMMAKDSVKRRIGGNEDTGAEGISYTEFSYQLLQGYDFFHLYKTLGTTLQMGASDQWGNITTGTELIRRMTGGEGKAYALTGQLITKADGTKYGKSETGTVWLDGSMTSPYQFYQFFLNAADADVPRLIRVFTLLSKEEIEALEAEHAQAPHLRTLQKALAKDVTIRVHGEAAYEAALSASQVLFGGGELSSLDEATLLDVFAGVPHVEVPRTTLSEQGVIGLLSEATGGTIFPSKGEARKMIQGGGVSLNREKATIEQQASEVPLLLDKYIVAQKGKKNYYLLKVTD
;
A
#
# COMPACT_ATOMS: atom_id res chain seq x y z
N MET A 1 -25.95 -2.86 8.87
CA MET A 1 -25.00 -3.47 9.84
C MET A 1 -24.33 -2.32 10.57
N ASN A 2 -24.14 -2.39 11.89
CA ASN A 2 -23.37 -1.35 12.61
C ASN A 2 -21.87 -1.51 12.33
N LEU A 3 -21.07 -0.49 12.70
CA LEU A 3 -19.62 -0.48 12.41
C LEU A 3 -18.91 -1.73 12.96
N ILE A 4 -19.15 -2.09 14.21
CA ILE A 4 -18.43 -3.19 14.86
C ILE A 4 -18.76 -4.53 14.20
N ASP A 5 -20.03 -4.77 13.88
CA ASP A 5 -20.46 -6.00 13.19
C ASP A 5 -19.87 -6.07 11.78
N GLU A 6 -19.84 -4.94 11.05
CA GLU A 6 -19.22 -4.86 9.73
C GLU A 6 -17.73 -5.20 9.80
N LEU A 7 -16.99 -4.59 10.74
CA LEU A 7 -15.55 -4.85 10.90
C LEU A 7 -15.27 -6.30 11.32
N ARG A 8 -16.11 -6.90 12.18
CA ARG A 8 -15.99 -8.31 12.56
C ARG A 8 -16.22 -9.25 11.39
N TRP A 9 -17.29 -9.02 10.64
CA TRP A 9 -17.61 -9.84 9.48
C TRP A 9 -16.50 -9.76 8.42
N ARG A 10 -15.93 -8.58 8.20
CA ARG A 10 -14.82 -8.38 7.25
C ARG A 10 -13.47 -8.91 7.75
N GLY A 11 -13.37 -9.36 9.00
CA GLY A 11 -12.10 -9.78 9.60
C GLY A 11 -11.13 -8.63 9.83
N MET A 12 -11.66 -7.42 9.93
CA MET A 12 -10.88 -6.20 10.19
C MET A 12 -10.78 -5.85 11.68
N PHE A 13 -11.71 -6.33 12.50
CA PHE A 13 -11.74 -6.05 13.93
C PHE A 13 -10.61 -6.77 14.67
N HIS A 14 -9.89 -6.07 15.54
CA HIS A 14 -8.89 -6.65 16.44
C HIS A 14 -9.34 -6.53 17.91
N ASP A 15 -9.44 -5.30 18.43
CA ASP A 15 -9.78 -5.03 19.82
C ASP A 15 -10.43 -3.64 19.98
N MET A 16 -11.14 -3.44 21.08
CA MET A 16 -11.72 -2.14 21.44
C MET A 16 -11.77 -1.96 22.96
N MET A 17 -11.77 -0.72 23.43
CA MET A 17 -12.01 -0.43 24.85
C MET A 17 -13.46 -0.74 25.23
N PRO A 18 -13.70 -1.18 26.49
CA PRO A 18 -15.07 -1.38 27.01
C PRO A 18 -15.94 -0.13 26.80
N GLY A 19 -17.16 -0.32 26.35
CA GLY A 19 -18.13 0.75 26.09
C GLY A 19 -17.98 1.45 24.76
N THR A 20 -17.01 1.08 23.91
CA THR A 20 -16.84 1.66 22.55
C THR A 20 -18.03 1.38 21.65
N ASP A 21 -18.55 0.16 21.67
CA ASP A 21 -19.74 -0.26 20.91
C ASP A 21 -21.00 0.51 21.34
N GLU A 22 -21.24 0.61 22.66
CA GLU A 22 -22.35 1.39 23.19
C GLU A 22 -22.23 2.88 22.83
N HIS A 23 -21.00 3.43 22.89
CA HIS A 23 -20.74 4.81 22.51
C HIS A 23 -21.07 5.07 21.03
N LEU A 24 -20.65 4.20 20.13
CA LEU A 24 -20.94 4.28 18.71
C LEU A 24 -22.44 4.16 18.38
N LEU A 25 -23.15 3.32 19.11
CA LEU A 25 -24.58 3.07 18.85
C LEU A 25 -25.49 4.19 19.39
N ASN A 26 -25.13 4.78 20.54
CA ASN A 26 -26.03 5.65 21.30
C ASN A 26 -25.75 7.14 21.13
N ASN A 27 -24.60 7.54 20.59
CA ASN A 27 -24.22 8.94 20.48
C ASN A 27 -24.11 9.32 19.00
N GLY A 28 -25.13 9.89 18.38
CA GLY A 28 -25.16 10.55 17.05
C GLY A 28 -23.87 10.39 16.21
N PRO A 29 -23.53 11.22 15.27
CA PRO A 29 -22.26 11.05 14.55
C PRO A 29 -21.05 11.19 15.50
N VAL A 30 -20.41 10.05 15.82
CA VAL A 30 -19.16 10.04 16.59
C VAL A 30 -18.02 10.49 15.69
N THR A 31 -17.18 11.40 16.19
CA THR A 31 -15.95 11.80 15.49
C THR A 31 -14.81 10.86 15.89
N GLY A 32 -14.26 10.15 14.90
CA GLY A 32 -13.15 9.23 15.09
C GLY A 32 -11.96 9.55 14.18
N TYR A 33 -10.72 9.30 14.60
CA TYR A 33 -9.55 9.63 13.82
C TYR A 33 -8.53 8.49 13.69
N ILE A 34 -7.73 8.56 12.63
CA ILE A 34 -6.50 7.77 12.42
C ILE A 34 -5.38 8.73 12.01
N GLY A 35 -4.18 8.50 12.57
CA GLY A 35 -2.96 9.21 12.19
C GLY A 35 -2.17 8.46 11.11
N PHE A 36 -1.58 9.24 10.19
CA PHE A 36 -0.72 8.76 9.11
C PHE A 36 0.58 9.57 9.10
N ASP A 37 1.68 8.96 9.53
CA ASP A 37 2.99 9.60 9.47
C ASP A 37 3.53 9.64 8.04
N PRO A 38 3.99 10.80 7.56
CA PRO A 38 4.42 11.02 6.17
C PRO A 38 5.84 10.50 5.93
N THR A 39 6.07 9.21 6.13
CA THR A 39 7.38 8.56 5.99
C THR A 39 7.81 8.34 4.53
N ALA A 40 6.92 8.55 3.59
CA ALA A 40 7.13 8.49 2.15
C ALA A 40 6.13 9.42 1.44
N PRO A 41 6.36 9.80 0.17
CA PRO A 41 5.43 10.67 -0.58
C PRO A 41 4.09 10.00 -0.92
N SER A 42 3.96 8.70 -0.68
CA SER A 42 2.75 7.92 -0.90
C SER A 42 2.46 7.02 0.29
N LEU A 43 1.18 6.73 0.51
CA LEU A 43 0.71 5.60 1.28
C LEU A 43 0.87 4.31 0.46
N HIS A 44 0.91 3.18 1.15
CA HIS A 44 1.06 1.86 0.54
C HIS A 44 -0.09 0.93 0.96
N ILE A 45 -0.15 -0.28 0.39
CA ILE A 45 -1.23 -1.24 0.67
C ILE A 45 -1.38 -1.53 2.18
N GLY A 46 -0.28 -1.53 2.95
CA GLY A 46 -0.37 -1.69 4.40
C GLY A 46 -1.19 -0.59 5.09
N ASN A 47 -1.12 0.65 4.58
CA ASN A 47 -1.95 1.75 5.07
C ASN A 47 -3.40 1.66 4.55
N LEU A 48 -3.62 1.03 3.39
CA LEU A 48 -4.96 0.90 2.81
C LEU A 48 -5.93 0.21 3.77
N ALA A 49 -5.47 -0.79 4.53
CA ALA A 49 -6.30 -1.45 5.54
C ALA A 49 -6.77 -0.49 6.65
N THR A 50 -5.91 0.43 7.09
CA THR A 50 -6.30 1.47 8.08
C THR A 50 -7.15 2.57 7.45
N ILE A 51 -6.93 2.91 6.19
CA ILE A 51 -7.83 3.81 5.44
C ILE A 51 -9.23 3.21 5.38
N MET A 52 -9.36 1.91 5.12
CA MET A 52 -10.66 1.23 5.08
C MET A 52 -11.41 1.29 6.43
N LEU A 53 -10.71 1.38 7.57
CA LEU A 53 -11.37 1.63 8.87
C LEU A 53 -12.08 3.00 8.87
N LEU A 54 -11.44 4.07 8.35
CA LEU A 54 -12.07 5.40 8.21
C LEU A 54 -13.25 5.37 7.24
N VAL A 55 -13.11 4.62 6.14
CA VAL A 55 -14.20 4.44 5.14
C VAL A 55 -15.41 3.79 5.81
N HIS A 56 -15.22 2.69 6.54
CA HIS A 56 -16.32 2.02 7.23
C HIS A 56 -16.90 2.86 8.37
N LEU A 57 -16.08 3.64 9.08
CA LEU A 57 -16.55 4.62 10.06
C LEU A 57 -17.53 5.62 9.41
N GLN A 58 -17.15 6.21 8.26
CA GLN A 58 -18.00 7.16 7.53
C GLN A 58 -19.28 6.50 7.00
N ARG A 59 -19.18 5.30 6.43
CA ARG A 59 -20.33 4.52 5.95
C ARG A 59 -21.31 4.15 7.06
N ALA A 60 -20.81 3.99 8.28
CA ALA A 60 -21.66 3.74 9.47
C ALA A 60 -22.34 5.02 10.02
N GLY A 61 -22.16 6.17 9.35
CA GLY A 61 -22.80 7.43 9.76
C GLY A 61 -22.00 8.24 10.79
N HIS A 62 -20.70 7.98 10.93
CA HIS A 62 -19.79 8.69 11.81
C HIS A 62 -18.87 9.64 11.03
N ARG A 63 -18.18 10.53 11.75
CA ARG A 63 -17.31 11.55 11.16
C ARG A 63 -15.84 11.13 11.21
N PRO A 64 -15.18 10.84 10.08
CA PRO A 64 -13.75 10.52 10.07
C PRO A 64 -12.89 11.78 10.10
N VAL A 65 -11.80 11.72 10.87
CA VAL A 65 -10.70 12.69 10.84
C VAL A 65 -9.43 11.93 10.43
N ALA A 66 -8.80 12.37 9.35
CA ALA A 66 -7.50 11.88 8.93
C ALA A 66 -6.42 12.85 9.43
N LEU A 67 -5.57 12.39 10.34
CA LEU A 67 -4.47 13.19 10.85
C LEU A 67 -3.20 12.88 10.07
N VAL A 68 -2.62 13.90 9.45
CA VAL A 68 -1.28 13.81 8.86
C VAL A 68 -0.25 14.15 9.92
N GLY A 69 0.67 13.24 10.19
CA GLY A 69 1.66 13.34 11.26
C GLY A 69 2.85 14.24 10.88
N GLY A 70 2.61 15.55 10.64
CA GLY A 70 3.68 16.48 10.30
C GLY A 70 4.72 16.63 11.41
N ALA A 71 4.29 16.68 12.67
CA ALA A 71 5.19 16.71 13.82
C ALA A 71 5.68 15.31 14.21
N THR A 72 4.78 14.35 14.31
CA THR A 72 5.13 12.96 14.69
C THR A 72 6.02 12.27 13.66
N GLY A 73 5.90 12.61 12.39
CA GLY A 73 6.81 12.14 11.33
C GLY A 73 8.26 12.61 11.48
N MET A 74 8.49 13.73 12.20
CA MET A 74 9.84 14.21 12.57
C MET A 74 10.47 13.39 13.71
N ILE A 75 9.66 12.66 14.47
CA ILE A 75 10.09 11.92 15.67
C ILE A 75 10.26 10.43 15.37
N GLY A 76 9.32 9.85 14.66
CA GLY A 76 9.32 8.43 14.28
C GLY A 76 8.66 7.52 15.33
N ASP A 77 7.61 6.80 14.91
CA ASP A 77 6.88 5.84 15.73
C ASP A 77 7.70 4.56 15.95
N PRO A 78 8.01 4.17 17.20
CA PRO A 78 8.71 2.94 17.52
C PRO A 78 7.84 1.70 17.42
N SER A 79 6.52 1.83 17.27
CA SER A 79 5.57 0.71 17.27
C SER A 79 5.85 -0.27 16.13
N GLY A 80 6.01 -1.55 16.47
CA GLY A 80 6.26 -2.61 15.49
C GLY A 80 7.63 -2.55 14.80
N LYS A 81 8.60 -1.81 15.36
CA LYS A 81 9.98 -1.63 14.84
C LYS A 81 11.03 -2.17 15.79
N SER A 82 12.14 -2.63 15.23
CA SER A 82 13.33 -3.11 15.97
C SER A 82 14.47 -2.08 16.00
N ALA A 83 14.46 -1.09 15.08
CA ALA A 83 15.49 -0.06 14.94
C ALA A 83 14.87 1.34 14.80
N GLU A 84 15.64 2.37 15.12
CA GLU A 84 15.24 3.77 14.97
C GLU A 84 15.06 4.16 13.50
N ARG A 85 14.14 5.08 13.24
CA ARG A 85 13.89 5.59 11.88
C ARG A 85 14.88 6.69 11.52
N ASN A 86 15.28 6.74 10.25
CA ASN A 86 15.94 7.90 9.70
C ASN A 86 14.97 9.10 9.70
N LEU A 87 15.39 10.21 10.27
CA LEU A 87 14.60 11.43 10.31
C LEU A 87 14.62 12.09 8.92
N LEU A 88 13.44 12.52 8.46
CA LEU A 88 13.29 13.26 7.20
C LEU A 88 13.51 14.76 7.45
N ASP A 89 14.02 15.47 6.44
CA ASP A 89 14.06 16.91 6.46
C ASP A 89 12.65 17.53 6.25
N GLU A 90 12.53 18.83 6.55
CA GLU A 90 11.24 19.52 6.51
C GLU A 90 10.64 19.56 5.09
N GLU A 91 11.46 19.68 4.06
CA GLU A 91 11.01 19.73 2.67
C GLU A 91 10.43 18.39 2.23
N ALA A 92 11.11 17.28 2.53
CA ALA A 92 10.64 15.95 2.27
C ALA A 92 9.30 15.67 3.01
N LEU A 93 9.21 16.08 4.28
CA LEU A 93 7.97 15.95 5.06
C LEU A 93 6.81 16.69 4.43
N ARG A 94 7.00 17.94 3.98
CA ARG A 94 5.94 18.73 3.33
C ARG A 94 5.47 18.10 2.01
N ARG A 95 6.42 17.62 1.18
CA ARG A 95 6.07 16.87 -0.05
C ARG A 95 5.24 15.63 0.28
N ASN A 96 5.69 14.85 1.25
CA ASN A 96 5.01 13.63 1.66
C ASN A 96 3.60 13.91 2.22
N GLN A 97 3.44 14.96 3.02
CA GLN A 97 2.14 15.39 3.55
C GLN A 97 1.12 15.70 2.44
N ALA A 98 1.54 16.44 1.41
CA ALA A 98 0.68 16.77 0.28
C ALA A 98 0.21 15.51 -0.48
N GLY A 99 1.13 14.56 -0.72
CA GLY A 99 0.82 13.29 -1.38
C GLY A 99 -0.18 12.44 -0.59
N ILE A 100 0.03 12.32 0.73
CA ILE A 100 -0.88 11.55 1.61
C ILE A 100 -2.28 12.17 1.62
N ARG A 101 -2.38 13.49 1.76
CA ARG A 101 -3.66 14.19 1.75
C ARG A 101 -4.44 13.93 0.47
N ALA A 102 -3.80 14.09 -0.69
CA ALA A 102 -4.42 13.86 -2.00
C ALA A 102 -4.92 12.41 -2.17
N GLN A 103 -4.23 11.45 -1.55
CA GLN A 103 -4.65 10.05 -1.59
C GLN A 103 -5.87 9.80 -0.67
N LEU A 104 -5.86 10.31 0.56
CA LEU A 104 -6.99 10.16 1.49
C LEU A 104 -8.28 10.74 0.93
N GLU A 105 -8.21 11.85 0.18
CA GLU A 105 -9.34 12.48 -0.47
C GLU A 105 -10.05 11.60 -1.52
N LYS A 106 -9.41 10.52 -1.98
CA LYS A 106 -10.03 9.53 -2.89
C LYS A 106 -10.90 8.50 -2.17
N PHE A 107 -10.74 8.32 -0.86
CA PHE A 107 -11.37 7.22 -0.12
C PHE A 107 -12.55 7.65 0.75
N ILE A 108 -12.48 8.84 1.33
CA ILE A 108 -13.47 9.38 2.26
C ILE A 108 -14.02 10.69 1.71
N ALA A 109 -15.33 10.92 1.93
CA ALA A 109 -16.01 12.09 1.40
C ALA A 109 -15.78 13.33 2.29
N PHE A 110 -15.23 14.37 1.69
CA PHE A 110 -15.04 15.69 2.29
C PHE A 110 -16.18 16.61 1.86
N ASN A 111 -17.10 16.89 2.77
CA ASN A 111 -18.24 17.76 2.52
C ASN A 111 -18.72 18.40 3.85
N ASP A 112 -19.68 19.31 3.77
CA ASP A 112 -20.22 20.03 4.94
C ASP A 112 -21.28 19.25 5.73
N SER A 113 -21.47 17.95 5.44
CA SER A 113 -22.40 17.11 6.20
C SER A 113 -21.85 16.81 7.60
N PRO A 114 -22.70 16.40 8.55
CA PRO A 114 -22.25 15.98 9.89
C PRO A 114 -21.24 14.81 9.88
N THR A 115 -21.21 14.04 8.80
CA THR A 115 -20.28 12.91 8.59
C THR A 115 -19.14 13.24 7.62
N GLY A 116 -19.07 14.50 7.15
CA GLY A 116 -18.01 14.96 6.27
C GLY A 116 -16.64 14.82 6.92
N ALA A 117 -15.70 14.25 6.18
CA ALA A 117 -14.34 14.02 6.66
C ALA A 117 -13.56 15.33 6.83
N VAL A 118 -12.56 15.30 7.71
CA VAL A 118 -11.62 16.40 7.92
C VAL A 118 -10.18 15.85 7.83
N VAL A 119 -9.30 16.60 7.16
CA VAL A 119 -7.85 16.36 7.24
C VAL A 119 -7.23 17.42 8.13
N VAL A 120 -6.42 17.01 9.08
CA VAL A 120 -5.66 17.87 9.99
C VAL A 120 -4.18 17.50 9.96
N ASN A 121 -3.31 18.45 10.34
CA ASN A 121 -1.89 18.23 10.46
C ASN A 121 -1.44 18.56 11.88
N ASN A 122 -0.83 17.60 12.58
CA ASN A 122 -0.42 17.82 13.96
C ASN A 122 0.75 18.82 14.09
N TYR A 123 1.46 19.13 13.01
CA TYR A 123 2.43 20.21 12.99
C TYR A 123 1.79 21.57 13.35
N ASP A 124 0.51 21.79 13.00
CA ASP A 124 -0.17 23.07 13.22
C ASP A 124 -0.30 23.45 14.69
N TRP A 125 -0.44 22.46 15.59
CA TRP A 125 -0.46 22.74 17.03
C TRP A 125 0.86 22.50 17.74
N PHE A 126 1.76 21.67 17.19
CA PHE A 126 3.07 21.44 17.83
C PHE A 126 4.10 22.52 17.52
N LYS A 127 4.05 23.19 16.36
CA LYS A 127 5.03 24.21 15.96
C LYS A 127 5.10 25.40 16.95
N GLU A 128 3.99 25.71 17.62
CA GLU A 128 3.89 26.78 18.61
C GLU A 128 4.17 26.27 20.04
N PHE A 129 4.35 24.98 20.22
CA PHE A 129 4.46 24.37 21.55
C PHE A 129 5.92 24.36 22.02
N GLY A 130 6.28 25.26 22.94
CA GLY A 130 7.62 25.28 23.54
C GLY A 130 7.90 24.02 24.36
N PHE A 131 9.12 23.51 24.29
CA PHE A 131 9.53 22.26 24.97
C PHE A 131 9.22 22.26 26.48
N LEU A 132 9.56 23.34 27.20
CA LEU A 132 9.28 23.45 28.64
C LEU A 132 7.76 23.50 28.90
N GLN A 133 7.00 24.15 28.05
CA GLN A 133 5.57 24.21 28.14
C GLN A 133 4.95 22.82 27.95
N PHE A 134 5.41 22.08 26.95
CA PHE A 134 4.93 20.70 26.70
C PHE A 134 5.20 19.77 27.90
N LEU A 135 6.40 19.80 28.47
CA LEU A 135 6.71 19.01 29.66
C LEU A 135 5.81 19.40 30.85
N ARG A 136 5.56 20.68 31.04
CA ARG A 136 4.75 21.19 32.16
C ARG A 136 3.27 20.93 31.99
N GLU A 137 2.72 21.03 30.78
CA GLU A 137 1.29 20.92 30.51
C GLU A 137 0.85 19.49 30.16
N VAL A 138 1.69 18.74 29.47
CA VAL A 138 1.39 17.37 28.99
C VAL A 138 2.19 16.32 29.75
N GLY A 139 3.50 16.46 29.77
CA GLY A 139 4.41 15.45 30.31
C GLY A 139 4.12 15.05 31.76
N LYS A 140 3.72 16.01 32.60
CA LYS A 140 3.39 15.74 34.01
C LYS A 140 2.21 14.79 34.21
N HIS A 141 1.36 14.60 33.22
CA HIS A 141 0.15 13.78 33.35
C HIS A 141 0.39 12.29 33.13
N LEU A 142 1.54 11.90 32.57
CA LEU A 142 1.91 10.49 32.37
C LEU A 142 3.19 10.15 33.10
N THR A 143 3.16 9.07 33.91
CA THR A 143 4.35 8.60 34.59
C THR A 143 5.26 7.80 33.67
N VAL A 144 6.58 7.87 33.86
CA VAL A 144 7.55 7.05 33.12
C VAL A 144 7.22 5.56 33.24
N ASN A 145 6.81 5.09 34.47
CA ASN A 145 6.42 3.69 34.66
C ASN A 145 5.23 3.28 33.75
N TYR A 146 4.24 4.15 33.59
CA TYR A 146 3.12 3.90 32.68
C TYR A 146 3.60 3.78 31.22
N MET A 147 4.48 4.67 30.81
CA MET A 147 5.03 4.69 29.45
C MET A 147 5.91 3.47 29.16
N MET A 148 6.76 3.08 30.14
CA MET A 148 7.62 1.90 30.06
C MET A 148 6.83 0.58 30.05
N ALA A 149 5.61 0.57 30.57
CA ALA A 149 4.76 -0.62 30.59
C ALA A 149 4.18 -0.99 29.21
N LYS A 150 4.30 -0.12 28.21
CA LYS A 150 3.82 -0.39 26.86
C LYS A 150 4.66 -1.46 26.15
N ASP A 151 4.03 -2.37 25.40
CA ASP A 151 4.72 -3.51 24.77
C ASP A 151 5.75 -3.09 23.73
N SER A 152 5.50 -1.99 23.00
CA SER A 152 6.46 -1.42 22.07
C SER A 152 7.74 -0.96 22.75
N VAL A 153 7.62 -0.35 23.93
CA VAL A 153 8.74 0.13 24.75
C VAL A 153 9.46 -1.03 25.43
N LYS A 154 8.71 -1.97 26.05
CA LYS A 154 9.31 -3.15 26.70
C LYS A 154 10.19 -3.97 25.76
N ARG A 155 9.73 -4.19 24.53
CA ARG A 155 10.49 -4.96 23.50
C ARG A 155 11.82 -4.30 23.16
N ARG A 156 11.90 -2.97 23.17
CA ARG A 156 13.12 -2.21 22.86
C ARG A 156 14.06 -2.10 24.06
N ILE A 157 13.53 -1.89 25.27
CA ILE A 157 14.35 -1.81 26.51
C ILE A 157 14.85 -3.20 26.94
N GLY A 158 14.07 -4.26 26.74
CA GLY A 158 14.43 -5.63 27.10
C GLY A 158 15.30 -6.36 26.06
N GLY A 159 15.60 -5.70 24.95
CA GLY A 159 16.48 -6.25 23.89
C GLY A 159 17.93 -6.33 24.39
N ASN A 160 18.58 -7.46 24.15
CA ASN A 160 20.01 -7.69 24.32
C ASN A 160 20.62 -7.94 22.94
N GLU A 161 21.95 -8.01 22.88
CA GLU A 161 22.69 -8.26 21.62
C GLU A 161 22.18 -9.49 20.85
N ASP A 162 21.67 -10.49 21.56
CA ASP A 162 21.12 -11.72 20.98
C ASP A 162 19.78 -11.53 20.24
N THR A 163 19.01 -10.49 20.57
CA THR A 163 17.71 -10.19 19.92
C THR A 163 17.81 -9.19 18.77
N GLY A 164 19.00 -8.57 18.56
CA GLY A 164 19.22 -7.53 17.55
C GLY A 164 18.35 -6.28 17.74
N ALA A 165 17.76 -6.09 18.93
CA ALA A 165 16.98 -4.91 19.24
C ALA A 165 17.91 -3.81 19.77
N GLU A 166 17.99 -2.71 19.04
CA GLU A 166 18.62 -1.48 19.54
C GLU A 166 17.80 -0.89 20.68
N GLY A 167 18.44 -0.19 21.63
CA GLY A 167 17.74 0.55 22.67
C GLY A 167 16.73 1.55 22.09
N ILE A 168 15.91 2.16 22.95
CA ILE A 168 14.97 3.22 22.53
C ILE A 168 15.57 4.58 22.87
N SER A 169 15.62 5.52 21.90
CA SER A 169 16.04 6.88 22.16
C SER A 169 14.97 7.66 22.95
N TYR A 170 15.36 8.74 23.62
CA TYR A 170 14.40 9.63 24.26
C TYR A 170 13.39 10.20 23.29
N THR A 171 13.81 10.48 22.05
CA THR A 171 12.96 10.96 20.96
C THR A 171 11.87 9.95 20.65
N GLU A 172 12.22 8.71 20.34
CA GLU A 172 11.23 7.64 20.09
C GLU A 172 10.34 7.36 21.31
N PHE A 173 10.94 7.37 22.52
CA PHE A 173 10.19 7.15 23.78
C PHE A 173 9.12 8.22 23.99
N SER A 174 9.39 9.45 23.60
CA SER A 174 8.43 10.57 23.72
C SER A 174 7.31 10.54 22.70
N TYR A 175 7.42 9.75 21.61
CA TYR A 175 6.39 9.66 20.57
C TYR A 175 4.99 9.38 21.11
N GLN A 176 4.86 8.47 22.07
CA GLN A 176 3.57 8.15 22.67
C GLN A 176 2.90 9.34 23.40
N LEU A 177 3.69 10.31 23.91
CA LEU A 177 3.17 11.56 24.48
C LEU A 177 2.62 12.49 23.38
N LEU A 178 3.30 12.58 22.24
CA LEU A 178 2.89 13.40 21.12
C LEU A 178 1.57 12.87 20.53
N GLN A 179 1.50 11.59 20.23
CA GLN A 179 0.26 10.98 19.72
C GLN A 179 -0.87 11.02 20.75
N GLY A 180 -0.55 10.89 22.04
CA GLY A 180 -1.52 11.06 23.11
C GLY A 180 -2.08 12.48 23.17
N TYR A 181 -1.23 13.48 22.97
CA TYR A 181 -1.65 14.88 22.92
C TYR A 181 -2.45 15.20 21.64
N ASP A 182 -2.15 14.60 20.49
CA ASP A 182 -2.98 14.69 19.30
C ASP A 182 -4.43 14.32 19.62
N PHE A 183 -4.64 13.21 20.31
CA PHE A 183 -5.99 12.79 20.69
C PHE A 183 -6.65 13.79 21.64
N PHE A 184 -5.94 14.29 22.64
CA PHE A 184 -6.46 15.31 23.55
C PHE A 184 -6.80 16.62 22.80
N HIS A 185 -5.93 17.07 21.90
CA HIS A 185 -6.17 18.25 21.09
C HIS A 185 -7.42 18.11 20.22
N LEU A 186 -7.56 16.99 19.50
CA LEU A 186 -8.73 16.71 18.67
C LEU A 186 -10.00 16.54 19.53
N TYR A 187 -9.88 15.94 20.70
CA TYR A 187 -10.98 15.86 21.67
C TYR A 187 -11.51 17.26 22.04
N LYS A 188 -10.61 18.19 22.33
CA LYS A 188 -10.98 19.56 22.74
C LYS A 188 -11.48 20.42 21.57
N THR A 189 -10.92 20.26 20.37
CA THR A 189 -11.17 21.17 19.24
C THR A 189 -12.22 20.64 18.26
N LEU A 190 -12.32 19.33 18.06
CA LEU A 190 -13.24 18.71 17.10
C LEU A 190 -14.26 17.77 17.76
N GLY A 191 -14.25 17.63 19.09
CA GLY A 191 -15.11 16.68 19.79
C GLY A 191 -14.80 15.22 19.45
N THR A 192 -13.57 14.92 19.07
CA THR A 192 -13.14 13.57 18.70
C THR A 192 -13.08 12.68 19.93
N THR A 193 -13.92 11.66 19.97
CA THR A 193 -14.01 10.74 21.12
C THR A 193 -13.51 9.33 20.81
N LEU A 194 -13.17 9.03 19.56
CA LEU A 194 -12.66 7.73 19.13
C LEU A 194 -11.32 7.88 18.42
N GLN A 195 -10.33 7.10 18.84
CA GLN A 195 -9.11 6.88 18.05
C GLN A 195 -9.11 5.45 17.53
N MET A 196 -8.77 5.32 16.24
CA MET A 196 -8.61 4.03 15.58
C MET A 196 -7.19 3.87 15.03
N GLY A 197 -6.80 2.64 14.75
CA GLY A 197 -5.50 2.31 14.15
C GLY A 197 -5.34 0.82 13.94
N ALA A 198 -4.17 0.39 13.48
CA ALA A 198 -3.83 -1.03 13.42
C ALA A 198 -3.50 -1.56 14.83
N SER A 199 -3.47 -2.88 15.01
CA SER A 199 -3.30 -3.52 16.32
C SER A 199 -1.99 -3.15 17.04
N ASP A 200 -0.93 -2.83 16.30
CA ASP A 200 0.35 -2.37 16.85
C ASP A 200 0.27 -0.96 17.48
N GLN A 201 -0.78 -0.20 17.17
CA GLN A 201 -1.04 1.14 17.70
C GLN A 201 -1.78 1.14 19.05
N TRP A 202 -2.23 -0.01 19.56
CA TRP A 202 -3.01 -0.11 20.79
C TRP A 202 -2.38 0.64 21.98
N GLY A 203 -1.07 0.51 22.16
CA GLY A 203 -0.32 1.18 23.22
C GLY A 203 -0.38 2.70 23.13
N ASN A 204 -0.17 3.26 21.95
CA ASN A 204 -0.23 4.69 21.69
C ASN A 204 -1.66 5.23 21.84
N ILE A 205 -2.65 4.52 21.29
CA ILE A 205 -4.08 4.90 21.35
C ILE A 205 -4.56 4.96 22.81
N THR A 206 -4.26 3.93 23.60
CA THR A 206 -4.64 3.89 25.02
C THR A 206 -3.88 4.90 25.88
N THR A 207 -2.70 5.35 25.45
CA THR A 207 -2.02 6.49 26.05
C THR A 207 -2.83 7.78 25.86
N GLY A 208 -3.42 7.98 24.68
CA GLY A 208 -4.28 9.13 24.39
C GLY A 208 -5.55 9.13 25.23
N THR A 209 -6.23 7.98 25.37
CA THR A 209 -7.43 7.89 26.22
C THR A 209 -7.11 8.18 27.70
N GLU A 210 -5.99 7.69 28.20
CA GLU A 210 -5.54 7.96 29.57
C GLU A 210 -5.14 9.43 29.76
N LEU A 211 -4.49 10.03 28.78
CA LEU A 211 -4.13 11.44 28.82
C LEU A 211 -5.38 12.34 28.86
N ILE A 212 -6.39 12.06 28.03
CA ILE A 212 -7.68 12.77 28.09
C ILE A 212 -8.29 12.66 29.49
N ARG A 213 -8.38 11.45 30.03
CA ARG A 213 -8.92 11.23 31.37
C ARG A 213 -8.19 12.07 32.44
N ARG A 214 -6.87 12.10 32.42
CA ARG A 214 -6.06 12.84 33.42
C ARG A 214 -6.13 14.35 33.21
N MET A 215 -6.05 14.83 31.99
CA MET A 215 -6.07 16.27 31.69
C MET A 215 -7.45 16.90 31.88
N THR A 216 -8.53 16.11 31.91
CA THR A 216 -9.89 16.56 32.19
C THR A 216 -10.34 16.31 33.64
N GLY A 217 -9.43 15.94 34.53
CA GLY A 217 -9.78 15.67 35.93
C GLY A 217 -10.61 14.40 36.14
N GLY A 218 -10.64 13.49 35.17
CA GLY A 218 -11.39 12.23 35.25
C GLY A 218 -12.76 12.25 34.56
N GLU A 219 -13.21 13.41 34.10
CA GLU A 219 -14.53 13.57 33.45
C GLU A 219 -14.54 13.18 31.95
N GLY A 220 -13.43 13.40 31.24
CA GLY A 220 -13.33 13.12 29.80
C GLY A 220 -13.36 11.63 29.52
N LYS A 221 -14.23 11.25 28.57
CA LYS A 221 -14.34 9.87 28.06
C LYS A 221 -13.89 9.84 26.62
N ALA A 222 -12.97 8.93 26.33
CA ALA A 222 -12.49 8.66 24.99
C ALA A 222 -12.29 7.16 24.80
N TYR A 223 -12.40 6.70 23.57
CA TYR A 223 -12.50 5.30 23.20
C TYR A 223 -11.43 4.91 22.19
N ALA A 224 -11.10 3.64 22.17
CA ALA A 224 -10.12 3.06 21.28
C ALA A 224 -10.69 1.86 20.51
N LEU A 225 -10.38 1.77 19.23
CA LEU A 225 -10.70 0.63 18.39
C LEU A 225 -9.50 0.32 17.49
N THR A 226 -9.07 -0.94 17.47
CA THR A 226 -7.99 -1.36 16.57
C THR A 226 -8.46 -2.38 15.56
N GLY A 227 -7.92 -2.22 14.34
CA GLY A 227 -8.06 -3.17 13.25
C GLY A 227 -6.92 -4.18 13.22
N GLN A 228 -7.23 -5.36 12.68
CA GLN A 228 -6.27 -6.44 12.51
C GLN A 228 -5.17 -6.04 11.51
N LEU A 229 -3.91 -6.28 11.86
CA LEU A 229 -2.80 -6.18 10.91
C LEU A 229 -2.99 -7.21 9.80
N ILE A 230 -2.78 -6.76 8.56
CA ILE A 230 -2.87 -7.63 7.40
C ILE A 230 -1.53 -8.29 7.15
N THR A 231 -1.52 -9.61 7.26
CA THR A 231 -0.38 -10.48 6.97
C THR A 231 -0.77 -11.48 5.89
N LYS A 232 0.20 -12.02 5.18
CA LYS A 232 -0.02 -13.20 4.32
C LYS A 232 -0.28 -14.44 5.18
N ALA A 233 -0.77 -15.52 4.57
CA ALA A 233 -0.99 -16.80 5.24
C ALA A 233 0.31 -17.39 5.86
N ASP A 234 1.48 -17.03 5.31
CA ASP A 234 2.80 -17.39 5.84
C ASP A 234 3.27 -16.52 7.02
N GLY A 235 2.44 -15.56 7.47
CA GLY A 235 2.72 -14.64 8.58
C GLY A 235 3.55 -13.41 8.18
N THR A 236 4.01 -13.29 6.95
CA THR A 236 4.74 -12.11 6.48
C THR A 236 3.81 -10.91 6.27
N LYS A 237 4.36 -9.68 6.37
CA LYS A 237 3.56 -8.45 6.20
C LYS A 237 3.02 -8.35 4.77
N TYR A 238 1.71 -8.09 4.64
CA TYR A 238 1.07 -7.84 3.36
C TYR A 238 1.43 -6.43 2.83
N GLY A 239 1.53 -6.29 1.50
CA GLY A 239 1.83 -4.99 0.85
C GLY A 239 3.27 -4.86 0.36
N LYS A 240 4.04 -5.96 0.40
CA LYS A 240 5.34 -6.04 -0.28
C LYS A 240 5.28 -7.10 -1.38
N SER A 241 5.72 -6.73 -2.58
CA SER A 241 6.00 -7.63 -3.70
C SER A 241 7.48 -8.06 -3.68
N GLU A 242 7.88 -8.90 -4.61
CA GLU A 242 9.30 -9.24 -4.84
C GLU A 242 10.15 -8.01 -5.19
N THR A 243 9.53 -7.00 -5.82
CA THR A 243 10.16 -5.73 -6.21
C THR A 243 10.09 -4.64 -5.13
N GLY A 244 9.49 -4.93 -3.96
CA GLY A 244 9.43 -4.02 -2.83
C GLY A 244 8.01 -3.60 -2.40
N THR A 245 7.89 -2.41 -1.84
CA THR A 245 6.63 -1.86 -1.34
C THR A 245 5.68 -1.53 -2.48
N VAL A 246 4.42 -1.92 -2.36
CA VAL A 246 3.36 -1.58 -3.33
C VAL A 246 2.65 -0.30 -2.87
N TRP A 247 2.83 0.76 -3.64
CA TRP A 247 2.37 2.11 -3.33
C TRP A 247 0.99 2.40 -3.92
N LEU A 248 0.27 3.35 -3.32
CA LEU A 248 -1.02 3.83 -3.85
C LEU A 248 -0.86 4.91 -4.93
N ASP A 249 0.35 5.47 -5.06
CA ASP A 249 0.68 6.43 -6.11
C ASP A 249 1.06 5.70 -7.40
N GLY A 250 0.38 6.02 -8.50
CA GLY A 250 0.61 5.41 -9.81
C GLY A 250 1.99 5.69 -10.42
N SER A 251 2.69 6.72 -9.96
CA SER A 251 4.06 7.01 -10.36
C SER A 251 5.12 6.15 -9.65
N MET A 252 4.77 5.57 -8.49
CA MET A 252 5.66 4.72 -7.70
C MET A 252 5.37 3.22 -7.87
N THR A 253 4.11 2.88 -8.04
CA THR A 253 3.65 1.53 -8.45
C THR A 253 2.56 1.74 -9.50
N SER A 254 2.82 1.36 -10.72
CA SER A 254 1.88 1.58 -11.80
C SER A 254 0.53 0.89 -11.56
N PRO A 255 -0.56 1.38 -12.16
CA PRO A 255 -1.85 0.71 -12.08
C PRO A 255 -1.82 -0.75 -12.55
N TYR A 256 -0.97 -1.07 -13.53
CA TYR A 256 -0.79 -2.44 -14.00
C TYR A 256 -0.12 -3.33 -12.92
N GLN A 257 0.99 -2.89 -12.33
CA GLN A 257 1.68 -3.63 -11.26
C GLN A 257 0.79 -3.76 -10.03
N PHE A 258 0.05 -2.69 -9.69
CA PHE A 258 -0.92 -2.69 -8.61
C PHE A 258 -2.06 -3.71 -8.85
N TYR A 259 -2.64 -3.72 -10.06
CA TYR A 259 -3.63 -4.70 -10.47
C TYR A 259 -3.09 -6.13 -10.40
N GLN A 260 -1.88 -6.37 -10.94
CA GLN A 260 -1.23 -7.68 -10.92
C GLN A 260 -0.95 -8.17 -9.48
N PHE A 261 -0.59 -7.28 -8.58
CA PHE A 261 -0.36 -7.63 -7.17
C PHE A 261 -1.61 -8.30 -6.55
N PHE A 262 -2.78 -7.71 -6.74
CA PHE A 262 -4.03 -8.27 -6.22
C PHE A 262 -4.52 -9.47 -7.05
N LEU A 263 -4.35 -9.42 -8.35
CA LEU A 263 -4.69 -10.55 -9.22
C LEU A 263 -3.88 -11.80 -8.85
N ASN A 264 -2.64 -11.64 -8.39
CA ASN A 264 -1.75 -12.75 -8.00
C ASN A 264 -1.85 -13.13 -6.51
N ALA A 265 -2.84 -12.62 -5.79
CA ALA A 265 -3.09 -13.04 -4.41
C ALA A 265 -3.29 -14.56 -4.33
N ALA A 266 -2.71 -15.18 -3.29
CA ALA A 266 -2.85 -16.61 -3.06
C ALA A 266 -4.31 -16.99 -2.74
N ASP A 267 -4.74 -18.18 -3.14
CA ASP A 267 -6.09 -18.66 -2.86
C ASP A 267 -6.40 -18.73 -1.35
N ALA A 268 -5.37 -18.97 -0.52
CA ALA A 268 -5.52 -18.95 0.94
C ALA A 268 -5.77 -17.56 1.53
N ASP A 269 -5.31 -16.49 0.85
CA ASP A 269 -5.40 -15.10 1.34
C ASP A 269 -6.62 -14.37 0.77
N VAL A 270 -7.00 -14.66 -0.47
CA VAL A 270 -7.96 -13.84 -1.21
C VAL A 270 -9.34 -13.71 -0.56
N PRO A 271 -9.92 -14.72 0.14
CA PRO A 271 -11.21 -14.55 0.84
C PRO A 271 -11.16 -13.46 1.93
N ARG A 272 -10.03 -13.35 2.63
CA ARG A 272 -9.83 -12.28 3.62
C ARG A 272 -9.58 -10.93 2.95
N LEU A 273 -8.76 -10.91 1.90
CA LEU A 273 -8.37 -9.67 1.23
C LEU A 273 -9.56 -8.97 0.55
N ILE A 274 -10.47 -9.73 -0.08
CA ILE A 274 -11.64 -9.16 -0.73
C ILE A 274 -12.59 -8.52 0.30
N ARG A 275 -12.73 -9.11 1.49
CA ARG A 275 -13.52 -8.55 2.59
C ARG A 275 -12.90 -7.27 3.15
N VAL A 276 -11.57 -7.22 3.27
CA VAL A 276 -10.86 -6.07 3.86
C VAL A 276 -10.78 -4.89 2.88
N PHE A 277 -10.41 -5.14 1.63
CA PHE A 277 -10.03 -4.07 0.70
C PHE A 277 -11.15 -3.62 -0.24
N THR A 278 -12.29 -4.33 -0.30
CA THR A 278 -13.41 -3.93 -1.17
C THR A 278 -14.57 -3.32 -0.39
N LEU A 279 -15.45 -2.63 -1.11
CA LEU A 279 -16.74 -2.16 -0.57
C LEU A 279 -17.92 -2.98 -1.10
N LEU A 280 -17.65 -4.14 -1.67
CA LEU A 280 -18.69 -5.11 -2.05
C LEU A 280 -19.53 -5.50 -0.82
N SER A 281 -20.80 -5.74 -1.04
CA SER A 281 -21.71 -6.19 0.02
C SER A 281 -21.35 -7.59 0.50
N LYS A 282 -21.89 -7.97 1.64
CA LYS A 282 -21.73 -9.34 2.18
C LYS A 282 -22.22 -10.38 1.20
N GLU A 283 -23.39 -10.15 0.62
CA GLU A 283 -24.06 -11.04 -0.31
C GLU A 283 -23.25 -11.22 -1.60
N GLU A 284 -22.69 -10.13 -2.13
CA GLU A 284 -21.80 -10.17 -3.32
C GLU A 284 -20.54 -10.97 -3.04
N ILE A 285 -19.89 -10.74 -1.90
CA ILE A 285 -18.66 -11.45 -1.54
C ILE A 285 -18.95 -12.95 -1.31
N GLU A 286 -19.99 -13.30 -0.57
CA GLU A 286 -20.37 -14.70 -0.32
C GLU A 286 -20.71 -15.44 -1.63
N ALA A 287 -21.37 -14.78 -2.59
CA ALA A 287 -21.63 -15.34 -3.91
C ALA A 287 -20.34 -15.60 -4.70
N LEU A 288 -19.40 -14.63 -4.68
CA LEU A 288 -18.09 -14.77 -5.32
C LEU A 288 -17.23 -15.87 -4.66
N GLU A 289 -17.28 -16.00 -3.33
CA GLU A 289 -16.60 -17.07 -2.59
C GLU A 289 -17.16 -18.45 -2.98
N ALA A 290 -18.47 -18.58 -3.11
CA ALA A 290 -19.13 -19.82 -3.54
C ALA A 290 -18.77 -20.20 -4.99
N GLU A 291 -18.73 -19.23 -5.90
CA GLU A 291 -18.28 -19.44 -7.28
C GLU A 291 -16.82 -19.85 -7.34
N HIS A 292 -15.95 -19.13 -6.63
CA HIS A 292 -14.52 -19.43 -6.57
C HIS A 292 -14.23 -20.83 -6.03
N ALA A 293 -14.97 -21.28 -5.01
CA ALA A 293 -14.81 -22.61 -4.44
C ALA A 293 -15.10 -23.75 -5.45
N GLN A 294 -16.00 -23.51 -6.43
CA GLN A 294 -16.32 -24.49 -7.47
C GLN A 294 -15.23 -24.56 -8.56
N ALA A 295 -14.60 -23.44 -8.88
CA ALA A 295 -13.61 -23.34 -9.95
C ALA A 295 -12.47 -22.36 -9.61
N PRO A 296 -11.59 -22.69 -8.64
CA PRO A 296 -10.52 -21.79 -8.18
C PRO A 296 -9.57 -21.32 -9.30
N HIS A 297 -9.36 -22.19 -10.31
CA HIS A 297 -8.52 -21.89 -11.46
C HIS A 297 -9.00 -20.71 -12.33
N LEU A 298 -10.30 -20.34 -12.23
CA LEU A 298 -10.86 -19.17 -12.91
C LEU A 298 -10.49 -17.86 -12.21
N ARG A 299 -10.01 -17.93 -10.95
CA ARG A 299 -9.54 -16.78 -10.14
C ARG A 299 -10.61 -15.70 -9.99
N THR A 300 -11.87 -16.09 -9.81
CA THR A 300 -13.01 -15.15 -9.72
C THR A 300 -12.84 -14.15 -8.57
N LEU A 301 -12.42 -14.61 -7.38
CA LEU A 301 -12.16 -13.73 -6.23
C LEU A 301 -11.02 -12.75 -6.50
N GLN A 302 -9.89 -13.21 -7.05
CA GLN A 302 -8.74 -12.35 -7.35
C GLN A 302 -9.11 -11.29 -8.38
N LYS A 303 -9.87 -11.64 -9.41
CA LYS A 303 -10.33 -10.70 -10.45
C LYS A 303 -11.26 -9.63 -9.86
N ALA A 304 -12.22 -10.02 -9.01
CA ALA A 304 -13.13 -9.09 -8.35
C ALA A 304 -12.38 -8.16 -7.39
N LEU A 305 -11.47 -8.70 -6.58
CA LEU A 305 -10.60 -7.94 -5.68
C LEU A 305 -9.74 -6.93 -6.46
N ALA A 306 -9.00 -7.40 -7.46
CA ALA A 306 -8.10 -6.57 -8.25
C ALA A 306 -8.86 -5.46 -9.00
N LYS A 307 -10.05 -5.76 -9.53
CA LYS A 307 -10.92 -4.77 -10.17
C LYS A 307 -11.33 -3.68 -9.19
N ASP A 308 -12.01 -4.04 -8.09
CA ASP A 308 -12.57 -3.07 -7.14
C ASP A 308 -11.47 -2.16 -6.56
N VAL A 309 -10.36 -2.75 -6.13
CA VAL A 309 -9.28 -1.97 -5.49
C VAL A 309 -8.55 -1.08 -6.51
N THR A 310 -8.30 -1.56 -7.73
CA THR A 310 -7.62 -0.76 -8.76
C THR A 310 -8.48 0.43 -9.20
N ILE A 311 -9.79 0.21 -9.43
CA ILE A 311 -10.72 1.31 -9.76
C ILE A 311 -10.73 2.36 -8.65
N ARG A 312 -10.79 1.94 -7.39
CA ARG A 312 -10.83 2.84 -6.23
C ARG A 312 -9.58 3.69 -6.08
N VAL A 313 -8.41 3.12 -6.31
CA VAL A 313 -7.12 3.80 -6.13
C VAL A 313 -6.73 4.62 -7.35
N HIS A 314 -6.90 4.06 -8.55
CA HIS A 314 -6.37 4.61 -9.80
C HIS A 314 -7.43 5.07 -10.80
N GLY A 315 -8.70 4.71 -10.60
CA GLY A 315 -9.82 5.04 -11.48
C GLY A 315 -10.11 3.98 -12.55
N GLU A 316 -11.30 4.09 -13.16
CA GLU A 316 -11.80 3.12 -14.15
C GLU A 316 -10.89 2.99 -15.37
N ALA A 317 -10.47 4.13 -15.96
CA ALA A 317 -9.61 4.13 -17.16
C ALA A 317 -8.27 3.41 -16.91
N ALA A 318 -7.66 3.60 -15.73
CA ALA A 318 -6.42 2.93 -15.35
C ALA A 318 -6.62 1.42 -15.15
N TYR A 319 -7.77 1.02 -14.60
CA TYR A 319 -8.13 -0.39 -14.49
C TYR A 319 -8.32 -1.03 -15.88
N GLU A 320 -9.04 -0.39 -16.80
CA GLU A 320 -9.26 -0.90 -18.15
C GLU A 320 -7.93 -1.06 -18.91
N ALA A 321 -7.02 -0.09 -18.79
CA ALA A 321 -5.68 -0.18 -19.35
C ALA A 321 -4.88 -1.36 -18.75
N ALA A 322 -4.92 -1.53 -17.41
CA ALA A 322 -4.25 -2.63 -16.74
C ALA A 322 -4.83 -4.01 -17.11
N LEU A 323 -6.16 -4.09 -17.24
CA LEU A 323 -6.85 -5.29 -17.69
C LEU A 323 -6.47 -5.65 -19.13
N SER A 324 -6.50 -4.67 -20.02
CA SER A 324 -6.09 -4.85 -21.43
C SER A 324 -4.65 -5.33 -21.53
N ALA A 325 -3.72 -4.70 -20.80
CA ALA A 325 -2.33 -5.11 -20.73
C ALA A 325 -2.17 -6.56 -20.23
N SER A 326 -2.91 -6.93 -19.20
CA SER A 326 -2.92 -8.30 -18.67
C SER A 326 -3.45 -9.30 -19.69
N GLN A 327 -4.51 -8.97 -20.40
CA GLN A 327 -5.05 -9.80 -21.48
C GLN A 327 -4.08 -9.93 -22.66
N VAL A 328 -3.40 -8.83 -23.01
CA VAL A 328 -2.36 -8.86 -24.03
C VAL A 328 -1.26 -9.83 -23.64
N LEU A 329 -0.80 -9.84 -22.39
CA LEU A 329 0.28 -10.74 -21.95
C LEU A 329 -0.12 -12.21 -21.88
N PHE A 330 -1.28 -12.49 -21.29
CA PHE A 330 -1.67 -13.85 -20.93
C PHE A 330 -2.79 -14.43 -21.79
N GLY A 331 -3.54 -13.58 -22.52
CA GLY A 331 -4.73 -13.94 -23.29
C GLY A 331 -4.58 -13.92 -24.80
N GLY A 332 -3.40 -13.52 -25.33
CA GLY A 332 -3.17 -13.51 -26.80
C GLY A 332 -3.59 -12.23 -27.52
N GLY A 333 -3.85 -11.12 -26.83
CA GLY A 333 -4.10 -9.81 -27.44
C GLY A 333 -2.88 -9.24 -28.18
N GLU A 334 -3.07 -8.22 -29.04
CA GLU A 334 -1.98 -7.62 -29.83
C GLU A 334 -1.11 -6.68 -29.00
N LEU A 335 0.22 -6.91 -29.00
CA LEU A 335 1.19 -6.03 -28.31
C LEU A 335 1.18 -4.60 -28.87
N SER A 336 0.81 -4.43 -30.13
CA SER A 336 0.70 -3.13 -30.80
C SER A 336 -0.40 -2.21 -30.23
N SER A 337 -1.32 -2.75 -29.44
CA SER A 337 -2.37 -1.97 -28.80
C SER A 337 -1.93 -1.28 -27.50
N LEU A 338 -0.74 -1.60 -26.97
CA LEU A 338 -0.21 -1.00 -25.75
C LEU A 338 0.47 0.35 -26.05
N ASP A 339 0.28 1.32 -25.16
CA ASP A 339 1.11 2.53 -25.13
C ASP A 339 2.51 2.24 -24.54
N GLU A 340 3.44 3.18 -24.72
CA GLU A 340 4.84 3.01 -24.31
C GLU A 340 4.97 2.79 -22.79
N ALA A 341 4.23 3.55 -22.00
CA ALA A 341 4.29 3.43 -20.53
C ALA A 341 3.81 2.05 -20.07
N THR A 342 2.71 1.58 -20.63
CA THR A 342 2.16 0.25 -20.34
C THR A 342 3.08 -0.86 -20.83
N LEU A 343 3.67 -0.73 -22.03
CA LEU A 343 4.63 -1.71 -22.54
C LEU A 343 5.86 -1.84 -21.65
N LEU A 344 6.45 -0.71 -21.26
CA LEU A 344 7.62 -0.69 -20.36
C LEU A 344 7.29 -1.27 -18.99
N ASP A 345 6.12 -0.99 -18.48
CA ASP A 345 5.66 -1.46 -17.19
C ASP A 345 5.39 -2.97 -17.16
N VAL A 346 4.75 -3.47 -18.21
CA VAL A 346 4.50 -4.90 -18.44
C VAL A 346 5.80 -5.71 -18.46
N PHE A 347 6.86 -5.14 -19.07
CA PHE A 347 8.16 -5.77 -19.21
C PHE A 347 9.21 -5.21 -18.22
N ALA A 348 8.83 -4.49 -17.15
CA ALA A 348 9.77 -3.91 -16.19
C ALA A 348 10.67 -4.95 -15.48
N GLY A 349 10.17 -6.19 -15.31
CA GLY A 349 10.89 -7.27 -14.64
C GLY A 349 11.75 -8.16 -15.58
N VAL A 350 11.85 -7.83 -16.88
CA VAL A 350 12.66 -8.60 -17.84
C VAL A 350 13.91 -7.83 -18.23
N PRO A 351 14.97 -8.50 -18.73
CA PRO A 351 16.16 -7.81 -19.24
C PRO A 351 15.82 -6.89 -20.41
N HIS A 352 16.25 -5.64 -20.32
CA HIS A 352 16.16 -4.64 -21.39
C HIS A 352 17.50 -4.53 -22.09
N VAL A 353 17.50 -4.54 -23.42
CA VAL A 353 18.71 -4.45 -24.25
C VAL A 353 18.53 -3.36 -25.28
N GLU A 354 19.46 -2.42 -25.35
CA GLU A 354 19.48 -1.40 -26.40
C GLU A 354 20.21 -1.96 -27.65
N VAL A 355 19.61 -1.74 -28.81
CA VAL A 355 20.14 -2.20 -30.09
C VAL A 355 20.09 -1.04 -31.09
N PRO A 356 21.21 -0.68 -31.75
CA PRO A 356 21.23 0.36 -32.77
C PRO A 356 20.29 0.01 -33.94
N ARG A 357 19.58 0.99 -34.47
CA ARG A 357 18.67 0.82 -35.63
C ARG A 357 19.37 0.26 -36.88
N THR A 358 20.64 0.60 -37.07
CA THR A 358 21.48 0.06 -38.16
C THR A 358 21.59 -1.46 -38.11
N THR A 359 21.59 -2.05 -36.93
CA THR A 359 21.63 -3.52 -36.73
C THR A 359 20.44 -4.22 -37.42
N LEU A 360 19.26 -3.57 -37.43
CA LEU A 360 18.07 -4.16 -38.07
C LEU A 360 18.23 -4.30 -39.56
N SER A 361 18.95 -3.38 -40.20
CA SER A 361 19.22 -3.45 -41.65
C SER A 361 20.42 -4.33 -42.03
N GLU A 362 21.36 -4.52 -41.09
CA GLU A 362 22.63 -5.20 -41.36
C GLU A 362 22.61 -6.69 -40.96
N GLN A 363 21.70 -7.10 -40.09
CA GLN A 363 21.70 -8.45 -39.54
C GLN A 363 20.37 -9.17 -39.68
N GLY A 364 20.45 -10.50 -39.81
CA GLY A 364 19.29 -11.36 -39.65
C GLY A 364 18.91 -11.54 -38.15
N VAL A 365 17.74 -12.13 -37.93
CA VAL A 365 17.22 -12.38 -36.55
C VAL A 365 18.19 -13.14 -35.66
N ILE A 366 19.00 -14.06 -36.21
CA ILE A 366 20.02 -14.81 -35.48
C ILE A 366 21.08 -13.85 -34.90
N GLY A 367 21.59 -12.91 -35.69
CA GLY A 367 22.54 -11.90 -35.25
C GLY A 367 21.95 -10.92 -34.27
N LEU A 368 20.74 -10.46 -34.52
CA LEU A 368 19.97 -9.59 -33.62
C LEU A 368 19.89 -10.20 -32.21
N LEU A 369 19.48 -11.46 -32.11
CA LEU A 369 19.24 -12.13 -30.83
C LEU A 369 20.52 -12.64 -30.13
N SER A 370 21.67 -12.59 -30.76
CA SER A 370 22.95 -13.02 -30.18
C SER A 370 23.98 -11.89 -30.09
N GLU A 371 24.59 -11.50 -31.17
CA GLU A 371 25.68 -10.50 -31.18
C GLU A 371 25.18 -9.11 -30.79
N ALA A 372 24.07 -8.67 -31.39
CA ALA A 372 23.55 -7.33 -31.12
C ALA A 372 23.05 -7.14 -29.67
N THR A 373 22.64 -8.22 -29.02
CA THR A 373 22.26 -8.21 -27.61
C THR A 373 23.43 -8.50 -26.65
N GLY A 374 24.68 -8.53 -27.17
CA GLY A 374 25.86 -8.83 -26.34
C GLY A 374 25.78 -10.20 -25.65
N GLY A 375 25.08 -11.15 -26.23
CA GLY A 375 24.91 -12.49 -25.65
C GLY A 375 23.83 -12.59 -24.57
N THR A 376 23.12 -11.51 -24.28
CA THR A 376 22.09 -11.49 -23.22
C THR A 376 20.96 -12.48 -23.49
N ILE A 377 20.50 -12.61 -24.73
CA ILE A 377 19.44 -13.55 -25.10
C ILE A 377 20.05 -14.92 -25.47
N PHE A 378 21.01 -14.91 -26.38
CA PHE A 378 21.75 -16.11 -26.76
C PHE A 378 23.24 -15.85 -26.75
N PRO A 379 24.05 -16.68 -26.05
CA PRO A 379 25.49 -16.48 -25.99
C PRO A 379 26.21 -16.70 -27.34
N SER A 380 25.54 -17.35 -28.31
CA SER A 380 26.11 -17.58 -29.64
C SER A 380 25.04 -17.68 -30.74
N LYS A 381 25.45 -17.39 -32.00
CA LYS A 381 24.62 -17.61 -33.20
C LYS A 381 24.15 -19.05 -33.34
N GLY A 382 25.01 -20.02 -32.91
CA GLY A 382 24.70 -21.45 -32.98
C GLY A 382 23.52 -21.82 -32.09
N GLU A 383 23.50 -21.29 -30.85
CA GLU A 383 22.40 -21.53 -29.92
C GLU A 383 21.11 -20.84 -30.38
N ALA A 384 21.21 -19.58 -30.85
CA ALA A 384 20.07 -18.86 -31.38
C ALA A 384 19.44 -19.63 -32.56
N ARG A 385 20.26 -20.11 -33.51
CA ARG A 385 19.82 -20.90 -34.66
C ARG A 385 19.12 -22.19 -34.24
N LYS A 386 19.71 -22.96 -33.34
CA LYS A 386 19.14 -24.20 -32.82
C LYS A 386 17.79 -23.98 -32.16
N MET A 387 17.67 -22.91 -31.34
CA MET A 387 16.44 -22.61 -30.62
C MET A 387 15.34 -22.10 -31.56
N ILE A 388 15.69 -21.30 -32.57
CA ILE A 388 14.76 -20.83 -33.60
C ILE A 388 14.26 -22.02 -34.43
N GLN A 389 15.14 -22.92 -34.88
CA GLN A 389 14.77 -24.13 -35.63
C GLN A 389 13.82 -25.02 -34.86
N GLY A 390 14.01 -25.11 -33.53
CA GLY A 390 13.11 -25.82 -32.62
C GLY A 390 11.78 -25.11 -32.32
N GLY A 391 11.51 -23.95 -32.95
CA GLY A 391 10.31 -23.14 -32.72
C GLY A 391 10.23 -22.54 -31.33
N GLY A 392 11.38 -22.46 -30.61
CA GLY A 392 11.48 -21.96 -29.25
C GLY A 392 11.63 -20.46 -29.11
N VAL A 393 11.60 -19.70 -30.24
CA VAL A 393 11.76 -18.23 -30.22
C VAL A 393 10.59 -17.55 -30.92
N SER A 394 10.10 -16.49 -30.31
CA SER A 394 9.12 -15.59 -30.92
C SER A 394 9.56 -14.14 -30.79
N LEU A 395 9.28 -13.33 -31.81
CA LEU A 395 9.46 -11.88 -31.81
C LEU A 395 8.07 -11.24 -31.95
N ASN A 396 7.73 -10.35 -31.05
CA ASN A 396 6.39 -9.76 -30.96
C ASN A 396 5.27 -10.82 -31.06
N ARG A 397 5.52 -12.03 -30.47
CA ARG A 397 4.67 -13.24 -30.50
C ARG A 397 4.63 -14.03 -31.79
N GLU A 398 5.16 -13.51 -32.88
CA GLU A 398 5.31 -14.27 -34.10
C GLU A 398 6.54 -15.18 -34.03
N LYS A 399 6.44 -16.40 -34.56
CA LYS A 399 7.56 -17.35 -34.57
C LYS A 399 8.69 -16.83 -35.46
N ALA A 400 9.87 -16.71 -34.88
CA ALA A 400 11.06 -16.34 -35.64
C ALA A 400 11.52 -17.50 -36.54
N THR A 401 12.01 -17.15 -37.75
CA THR A 401 12.63 -18.10 -38.68
C THR A 401 14.12 -17.80 -38.88
N ILE A 402 14.90 -18.78 -39.31
CA ILE A 402 16.36 -18.64 -39.46
C ILE A 402 16.77 -17.76 -40.63
N GLU A 403 15.90 -17.62 -41.64
CA GLU A 403 16.10 -16.79 -42.83
C GLU A 403 15.61 -15.35 -42.66
N GLN A 404 14.83 -15.09 -41.59
CA GLN A 404 14.20 -13.80 -41.35
C GLN A 404 15.24 -12.70 -41.07
N GLN A 405 15.10 -11.57 -41.80
CA GLN A 405 15.90 -10.38 -41.55
C GLN A 405 15.36 -9.64 -40.29
N ALA A 406 16.24 -9.01 -39.54
CA ALA A 406 15.81 -8.22 -38.41
C ALA A 406 14.93 -7.01 -38.81
N SER A 407 15.12 -6.48 -40.00
CA SER A 407 14.30 -5.40 -40.58
C SER A 407 12.85 -5.83 -40.90
N GLU A 408 12.57 -7.11 -41.02
CA GLU A 408 11.22 -7.65 -41.25
C GLU A 408 10.39 -7.74 -39.98
N VAL A 409 11.02 -7.57 -38.79
CA VAL A 409 10.33 -7.60 -37.52
C VAL A 409 9.67 -6.23 -37.32
N PRO A 410 8.31 -6.14 -37.21
CA PRO A 410 7.64 -4.88 -37.01
C PRO A 410 8.00 -4.32 -35.64
N LEU A 411 8.36 -3.04 -35.58
CA LEU A 411 8.65 -2.38 -34.28
C LEU A 411 7.36 -1.98 -33.59
N LEU A 412 7.23 -2.35 -32.33
CA LEU A 412 6.19 -1.80 -31.44
C LEU A 412 6.55 -0.34 -31.14
N LEU A 413 5.59 0.57 -31.35
CA LEU A 413 5.77 2.01 -31.12
C LEU A 413 7.00 2.60 -31.86
N ASP A 414 7.39 2.01 -32.99
CA ASP A 414 8.59 2.34 -33.78
C ASP A 414 9.93 2.24 -33.01
N LYS A 415 9.93 1.57 -31.84
CA LYS A 415 11.08 1.54 -30.94
C LYS A 415 11.37 0.18 -30.30
N TYR A 416 10.41 -0.72 -30.17
CA TYR A 416 10.57 -1.91 -29.32
C TYR A 416 10.34 -3.22 -30.07
N ILE A 417 11.07 -4.26 -29.64
CA ILE A 417 10.81 -5.66 -30.01
C ILE A 417 10.74 -6.48 -28.72
N VAL A 418 9.68 -7.23 -28.54
CA VAL A 418 9.55 -8.22 -27.47
C VAL A 418 10.07 -9.55 -27.97
N ALA A 419 11.20 -10.02 -27.45
CA ALA A 419 11.74 -11.32 -27.74
C ALA A 419 11.35 -12.32 -26.66
N GLN A 420 10.85 -13.48 -27.04
CA GLN A 420 10.51 -14.58 -26.14
C GLN A 420 11.37 -15.81 -26.44
N LYS A 421 12.10 -16.31 -25.42
CA LYS A 421 12.92 -17.54 -25.47
C LYS A 421 12.27 -18.63 -24.63
N GLY A 422 11.75 -19.65 -25.28
CA GLY A 422 10.93 -20.68 -24.64
C GLY A 422 9.57 -20.15 -24.17
N LYS A 423 9.03 -20.75 -23.09
CA LYS A 423 7.68 -20.39 -22.61
C LYS A 423 7.65 -19.25 -21.60
N LYS A 424 8.77 -18.95 -20.93
CA LYS A 424 8.78 -18.08 -19.74
C LYS A 424 9.75 -16.91 -19.78
N ASN A 425 10.76 -16.93 -20.67
CA ASN A 425 11.80 -15.93 -20.69
C ASN A 425 11.49 -14.87 -21.73
N TYR A 426 11.26 -13.64 -21.27
CA TYR A 426 11.01 -12.48 -22.11
C TYR A 426 12.19 -11.51 -22.03
N TYR A 427 12.39 -10.76 -23.09
CA TYR A 427 13.39 -9.70 -23.21
C TYR A 427 12.78 -8.54 -23.98
N LEU A 428 13.06 -7.33 -23.57
CA LEU A 428 12.63 -6.13 -24.29
C LEU A 428 13.85 -5.49 -24.99
N LEU A 429 13.85 -5.50 -26.33
CA LEU A 429 14.84 -4.79 -27.11
C LEU A 429 14.33 -3.39 -27.40
N LYS A 430 15.13 -2.38 -27.08
CA LYS A 430 14.87 -0.99 -27.42
C LYS A 430 15.78 -0.59 -28.56
N VAL A 431 15.19 -0.25 -29.69
CA VAL A 431 15.89 0.22 -30.87
C VAL A 431 16.22 1.69 -30.68
N THR A 432 17.52 2.00 -30.75
CA THR A 432 18.05 3.38 -30.63
C THR A 432 18.57 3.86 -31.98
N ASP A 433 18.51 5.19 -32.22
CA ASP A 433 19.01 5.81 -33.45
C ASP A 433 20.52 5.79 -33.55
#